data_1282741b1b265d262b90dfbe8da51913
#
_entry.id   1282741b1b265d262b90dfbe8da51913
#
_cell.length_a   1.000
_cell.length_b   1.000
_cell.length_c   1.000
_cell.angle_alpha   90.00
_cell.angle_beta   90.00
_cell.angle_gamma   90.00
#
_symmetry.space_group_name_H-M   'P 1'
#
loop_
_entity.id
_entity.type
_entity.pdbx_description
1 polymer ?
#
loop_
_entity_poly.entity_id
_entity_poly.type
_entity_poly.pdbx_seq_one_letter_code
_entity_poly.pdbx_strand_id
1 'polypeptide(L)'
;MRLAEALDDMVDGRAPVTTDRGERQPGWDSPGARPLDADMALDHIERAVAADGISMYEHQEEAILEILAGNHVIVTTPTGSGKSLIATAAHFACVAAGGRSYYTAPIKALVSEKFFNLCEIFGATNVGMV
;
A
#
# COMPACT_ATOMS: atom_id res chain seq x y z
N MET A 1 -3.36 0.24 -13.08
CA MET A 1 -2.37 0.79 -12.12
C MET A 1 -1.29 -0.27 -11.88
N ARG A 2 -0.05 0.10 -12.00
CA ARG A 2 1.09 -0.82 -11.77
C ARG A 2 2.05 -0.17 -10.78
N LEU A 3 2.34 -0.89 -9.71
CA LEU A 3 3.23 -0.44 -8.63
C LEU A 3 4.42 -1.39 -8.39
N ALA A 4 4.55 -2.46 -9.18
CA ALA A 4 5.64 -3.42 -9.03
C ALA A 4 7.03 -2.77 -9.17
N GLU A 5 7.22 -1.94 -10.19
CA GLU A 5 8.48 -1.22 -10.41
C GLU A 5 8.75 -0.18 -9.31
N ALA A 6 7.70 0.47 -8.82
CA ALA A 6 7.81 1.40 -7.72
C ALA A 6 8.26 0.72 -6.40
N LEU A 7 7.87 -0.53 -6.19
CA LEU A 7 8.36 -1.32 -5.06
C LEU A 7 9.87 -1.54 -5.15
N ASP A 8 10.38 -1.87 -6.32
CA ASP A 8 11.81 -2.07 -6.54
C ASP A 8 12.59 -0.78 -6.27
N ASP A 9 12.11 0.36 -6.78
CA ASP A 9 12.70 1.67 -6.51
C ASP A 9 12.76 2.00 -5.02
N MET A 10 11.71 1.70 -4.29
CA MET A 10 11.64 1.99 -2.87
C MET A 10 12.52 1.07 -2.03
N VAL A 11 12.78 -0.15 -2.48
CA VAL A 11 13.66 -1.10 -1.80
C VAL A 11 15.13 -0.79 -2.09
N ASP A 12 15.49 -0.54 -3.35
CA ASP A 12 16.88 -0.33 -3.78
C ASP A 12 17.49 0.98 -3.25
N GLY A 13 16.68 2.01 -3.05
CA GLY A 13 17.13 3.30 -2.54
C GLY A 13 17.34 3.36 -1.02
N ARG A 14 17.16 2.25 -0.28
CA ARG A 14 17.20 2.25 1.18
C ARG A 14 18.36 1.47 1.74
N ALA A 15 19.17 2.14 2.56
CA ALA A 15 20.07 1.47 3.46
C ALA A 15 19.26 0.67 4.52
N PRO A 16 19.68 -0.56 4.88
CA PRO A 16 19.04 -1.26 5.98
C PRO A 16 19.23 -0.44 7.26
N VAL A 17 18.13 0.02 7.83
CA VAL A 17 18.16 0.73 9.10
C VAL A 17 18.16 -0.32 10.20
N THR A 18 19.34 -0.57 10.74
CA THR A 18 19.46 -1.22 12.03
C THR A 18 19.10 -0.20 13.11
N THR A 19 17.86 -0.21 13.54
CA THR A 19 17.49 0.54 14.74
C THR A 19 17.98 -0.25 15.95
N ASP A 20 19.08 0.21 16.51
CA ASP A 20 19.67 -0.35 17.74
C ASP A 20 18.79 -0.11 18.99
N ARG A 21 17.60 0.42 18.85
CA ARG A 21 16.75 0.85 19.97
C ARG A 21 15.37 0.24 20.04
N GLY A 22 15.01 -0.69 19.17
CA GLY A 22 13.68 -1.34 19.22
C GLY A 22 12.51 -0.35 19.12
N GLU A 23 12.73 0.85 18.61
CA GLU A 23 11.66 1.82 18.38
C GLU A 23 10.77 1.33 17.24
N ARG A 24 9.56 0.96 17.60
CA ARG A 24 8.53 0.58 16.63
C ARG A 24 8.08 1.81 15.88
N GLN A 25 8.13 1.74 14.56
CA GLN A 25 7.44 2.74 13.77
C GLN A 25 5.92 2.54 13.88
N PRO A 26 5.16 3.62 14.05
CA PRO A 26 3.70 3.53 14.12
C PRO A 26 3.13 2.78 12.90
N GLY A 27 2.30 1.79 13.15
CA GLY A 27 1.56 1.09 12.11
C GLY A 27 2.29 -0.02 11.34
N TRP A 28 3.60 -0.21 11.53
CA TRP A 28 4.36 -1.20 10.76
C TRP A 28 5.12 -2.20 11.66
N ASP A 29 4.36 -3.01 12.39
CA ASP A 29 4.90 -3.97 13.39
C ASP A 29 5.42 -5.29 12.79
N SER A 30 5.79 -5.33 11.54
CA SER A 30 6.33 -6.55 10.93
C SER A 30 7.84 -6.68 11.19
N PRO A 31 8.32 -7.91 11.51
CA PRO A 31 9.75 -8.15 11.63
C PRO A 31 10.46 -7.80 10.30
N GLY A 32 11.50 -6.97 10.36
CA GLY A 32 12.23 -6.51 9.20
C GLY A 32 11.63 -5.30 8.49
N ALA A 33 10.55 -4.72 9.02
CA ALA A 33 9.98 -3.48 8.49
C ALA A 33 11.02 -2.35 8.53
N ARG A 34 11.04 -1.56 7.47
CA ARG A 34 11.96 -0.43 7.31
C ARG A 34 11.18 0.88 7.42
N PRO A 35 11.84 2.00 7.80
CA PRO A 35 11.22 3.31 7.71
C PRO A 35 10.69 3.56 6.31
N LEU A 36 9.42 3.92 6.20
CA LEU A 36 8.80 4.28 4.94
C LEU A 36 9.09 5.76 4.63
N ASP A 37 9.62 6.03 3.44
CA ASP A 37 9.64 7.38 2.89
C ASP A 37 8.23 7.70 2.37
N ALA A 38 7.46 8.43 3.19
CA ALA A 38 6.06 8.73 2.89
C ALA A 38 5.90 9.61 1.65
N ASP A 39 6.80 10.57 1.45
CA ASP A 39 6.76 11.47 0.30
C ASP A 39 7.02 10.72 -1.00
N MET A 40 8.01 9.84 -0.98
CA MET A 40 8.34 8.99 -2.12
C MET A 40 7.22 8.00 -2.44
N ALA A 41 6.61 7.40 -1.41
CA ALA A 41 5.49 6.49 -1.57
C ALA A 41 4.27 7.20 -2.17
N LEU A 42 3.94 8.39 -1.70
CA LEU A 42 2.84 9.20 -2.22
C LEU A 42 3.08 9.58 -3.68
N ASP A 43 4.28 10.00 -4.03
CA ASP A 43 4.65 10.35 -5.41
C ASP A 43 4.44 9.17 -6.37
N HIS A 44 4.87 7.96 -5.98
CA HIS A 44 4.65 6.76 -6.77
C HIS A 44 3.17 6.42 -6.95
N ILE A 45 2.37 6.57 -5.91
CA ILE A 45 0.92 6.34 -5.96
C ILE A 45 0.25 7.35 -6.89
N GLU A 46 0.58 8.63 -6.75
CA GLU A 46 0.04 9.71 -7.60
C GLU A 46 0.38 9.49 -9.07
N ARG A 47 1.60 9.12 -9.39
CA ARG A 47 2.02 8.80 -10.75
C ARG A 47 1.28 7.61 -11.34
N ALA A 48 1.08 6.56 -10.55
CA ALA A 48 0.35 5.37 -10.99
C ALA A 48 -1.12 5.69 -11.28
N VAL A 49 -1.75 6.49 -10.44
CA VAL A 49 -3.13 6.97 -10.63
C VAL A 49 -3.24 7.86 -11.87
N ALA A 50 -2.33 8.79 -12.04
CA ALA A 50 -2.29 9.68 -13.20
C ALA A 50 -2.07 8.92 -14.51
N ALA A 51 -1.27 7.86 -14.50
CA ALA A 51 -1.03 7.01 -15.67
C ALA A 51 -2.31 6.32 -16.16
N ASP A 52 -3.26 6.05 -15.26
CA ASP A 52 -4.58 5.52 -15.60
C ASP A 52 -5.60 6.61 -15.98
N GLY A 53 -5.17 7.87 -16.04
CA GLY A 53 -6.05 9.00 -16.35
C GLY A 53 -7.02 9.36 -15.24
N ILE A 54 -6.74 8.96 -14.00
CA ILE A 54 -7.59 9.17 -12.83
C ILE A 54 -6.99 10.25 -11.96
N SER A 55 -7.84 11.08 -11.37
CA SER A 55 -7.47 12.04 -10.32
C SER A 55 -8.00 11.56 -8.98
N MET A 56 -7.18 11.67 -7.94
CA MET A 56 -7.61 11.37 -6.59
C MET A 56 -8.56 12.45 -6.06
N TYR A 57 -9.61 12.01 -5.36
CA TYR A 57 -10.43 12.91 -4.56
C TYR A 57 -9.72 13.28 -3.26
N GLU A 58 -10.05 14.45 -2.71
CA GLU A 58 -9.46 14.96 -1.46
C GLU A 58 -9.54 13.95 -0.32
N HIS A 59 -10.69 13.31 -0.13
CA HIS A 59 -10.87 12.31 0.94
C HIS A 59 -10.02 11.04 0.74
N GLN A 60 -9.68 10.69 -0.50
CA GLN A 60 -8.78 9.57 -0.80
C GLN A 60 -7.34 9.95 -0.44
N GLU A 61 -6.92 11.14 -0.80
CA GLU A 61 -5.59 11.65 -0.48
C GLU A 61 -5.38 11.77 1.03
N GLU A 62 -6.35 12.31 1.76
CA GLU A 62 -6.32 12.37 3.22
C GLU A 62 -6.18 11.00 3.87
N ALA A 63 -6.97 10.03 3.42
CA ALA A 63 -6.90 8.66 3.95
C ALA A 63 -5.54 8.01 3.65
N ILE A 64 -4.99 8.22 2.47
CA ILE A 64 -3.68 7.69 2.08
C ILE A 64 -2.57 8.34 2.91
N LEU A 65 -2.62 9.64 3.13
CA LEU A 65 -1.65 10.35 3.98
C LEU A 65 -1.67 9.83 5.43
N GLU A 66 -2.85 9.58 5.98
CA GLU A 66 -2.98 8.98 7.31
C GLU A 66 -2.37 7.56 7.37
N ILE A 67 -2.58 6.75 6.36
CA ILE A 67 -1.97 5.42 6.24
C ILE A 67 -0.46 5.52 6.15
N LEU A 68 0.07 6.43 5.34
CA LEU A 68 1.51 6.63 5.18
C LEU A 68 2.16 7.17 6.46
N ALA A 69 1.40 7.91 7.27
CA ALA A 69 1.83 8.35 8.60
C ALA A 69 1.83 7.23 9.66
N GLY A 70 1.33 6.03 9.31
CA GLY A 70 1.28 4.87 10.20
C GLY A 70 0.01 4.80 11.05
N ASN A 71 -1.01 5.58 10.74
CA ASN A 71 -2.26 5.59 11.47
C ASN A 71 -3.25 4.54 10.95
N HIS A 72 -4.09 4.03 11.82
CA HIS A 72 -5.22 3.20 11.44
C HIS A 72 -6.33 4.07 10.85
N VAL A 73 -6.96 3.60 9.79
CA VAL A 73 -7.97 4.36 9.06
C VAL A 73 -9.24 3.53 8.85
N ILE A 74 -10.39 4.13 9.12
CA ILE A 74 -11.70 3.58 8.77
C ILE A 74 -12.31 4.51 7.71
N VAL A 75 -12.64 3.95 6.55
CA VAL A 75 -13.20 4.71 5.44
C VAL A 75 -14.66 4.33 5.25
N THR A 76 -15.54 5.30 5.42
CA THR A 76 -16.98 5.15 5.25
C THR A 76 -17.45 6.06 4.13
N THR A 77 -17.48 5.56 2.91
CA THR A 77 -17.99 6.31 1.75
C THR A 77 -19.15 5.57 1.11
N PRO A 78 -20.16 6.28 0.54
CA PRO A 78 -21.37 5.65 0.00
C PRO A 78 -21.12 4.80 -1.25
N THR A 79 -20.06 5.04 -2.00
CA THR A 79 -19.75 4.34 -3.25
C THR A 79 -18.40 3.63 -3.19
N GLY A 80 -18.35 2.38 -3.69
CA GLY A 80 -17.22 1.49 -3.50
C GLY A 80 -15.95 1.79 -4.29
N SER A 81 -16.00 2.59 -5.35
CA SER A 81 -14.87 2.77 -6.27
C SER A 81 -13.64 3.46 -5.64
N GLY A 82 -13.85 4.42 -4.75
CA GLY A 82 -12.75 5.14 -4.10
C GLY A 82 -12.00 4.34 -3.05
N LYS A 83 -12.66 3.38 -2.41
CA LYS A 83 -12.06 2.55 -1.34
C LYS A 83 -10.98 1.61 -1.85
N SER A 84 -11.12 1.13 -3.09
CA SER A 84 -10.16 0.21 -3.70
C SER A 84 -8.79 0.86 -3.86
N LEU A 85 -8.72 2.12 -4.23
CA LEU A 85 -7.47 2.86 -4.32
C LEU A 85 -6.80 3.02 -2.95
N ILE A 86 -7.58 3.35 -1.93
CA ILE A 86 -7.06 3.49 -0.55
C ILE A 86 -6.49 2.16 -0.06
N ALA A 87 -7.19 1.05 -0.30
CA ALA A 87 -6.70 -0.28 0.06
C ALA A 87 -5.40 -0.62 -0.69
N THR A 88 -5.33 -0.32 -1.98
CA THR A 88 -4.13 -0.53 -2.79
C THR A 88 -2.95 0.29 -2.27
N ALA A 89 -3.17 1.54 -1.90
CA ALA A 89 -2.14 2.39 -1.31
C ALA A 89 -1.64 1.84 0.03
N ALA A 90 -2.53 1.29 0.86
CA ALA A 90 -2.16 0.65 2.12
C ALA A 90 -1.27 -0.59 1.90
N HIS A 91 -1.60 -1.43 0.94
CA HIS A 91 -0.77 -2.57 0.55
C HIS A 91 0.60 -2.12 0.05
N PHE A 92 0.62 -1.12 -0.83
CA PHE A 92 1.86 -0.57 -1.35
C PHE A 92 2.77 -0.05 -0.24
N ALA A 93 2.24 0.75 0.66
CA ALA A 93 2.99 1.30 1.78
C ALA A 93 3.60 0.20 2.67
N CYS A 94 2.81 -0.82 2.99
CA CYS A 94 3.26 -1.94 3.83
C CYS A 94 4.38 -2.73 3.15
N VAL A 95 4.19 -3.12 1.90
CA VAL A 95 5.18 -3.93 1.16
C VAL A 95 6.45 -3.13 0.87
N ALA A 96 6.32 -1.85 0.55
CA ALA A 96 7.46 -0.95 0.36
C ALA A 96 8.30 -0.80 1.63
N ALA A 97 7.69 -0.90 2.81
CA ALA A 97 8.37 -0.92 4.09
C ALA A 97 8.97 -2.28 4.46
N GLY A 98 8.79 -3.30 3.62
CA GLY A 98 9.27 -4.67 3.85
C GLY A 98 8.33 -5.53 4.69
N GLY A 99 7.12 -5.08 4.93
CA GLY A 99 6.09 -5.78 5.68
C GLY A 99 5.23 -6.71 4.81
N ARG A 100 4.25 -7.32 5.46
CA ARG A 100 3.20 -8.12 4.82
C ARG A 100 1.85 -7.51 5.12
N SER A 101 1.01 -7.43 4.12
CA SER A 101 -0.36 -6.94 4.26
C SER A 101 -1.36 -8.01 3.84
N TYR A 102 -2.53 -7.97 4.45
CA TYR A 102 -3.58 -8.94 4.22
C TYR A 102 -4.85 -8.23 3.78
N TYR A 103 -5.42 -8.70 2.69
CA TYR A 103 -6.75 -8.30 2.25
C TYR A 103 -7.75 -9.37 2.67
N THR A 104 -8.74 -8.98 3.44
CA THR A 104 -9.79 -9.89 3.91
C THR A 104 -11.16 -9.44 3.41
N ALA A 105 -11.98 -10.39 3.02
CA ALA A 105 -13.35 -10.14 2.61
C ALA A 105 -14.24 -11.32 3.01
N PRO A 106 -15.53 -11.09 3.32
CA PRO A 106 -16.42 -12.14 3.78
C PRO A 106 -16.90 -13.08 2.67
N ILE A 107 -16.74 -12.68 1.39
CA ILE A 107 -17.22 -13.44 0.22
C ILE A 107 -16.04 -13.94 -0.59
N LYS A 108 -15.98 -15.25 -0.79
CA LYS A 108 -14.88 -15.93 -1.50
C LYS A 108 -14.69 -15.40 -2.94
N ALA A 109 -15.77 -15.10 -3.65
CA ALA A 109 -15.71 -14.56 -5.02
C ALA A 109 -14.98 -13.20 -5.06
N LEU A 110 -15.20 -12.33 -4.06
CA LEU A 110 -14.51 -11.04 -3.95
C LEU A 110 -13.02 -11.22 -3.67
N VAL A 111 -12.65 -12.20 -2.86
CA VAL A 111 -11.25 -12.52 -2.58
C VAL A 111 -10.52 -12.95 -3.85
N SER A 112 -11.13 -13.83 -4.64
CA SER A 112 -10.54 -14.31 -5.90
C SER A 112 -10.38 -13.17 -6.93
N GLU A 113 -11.39 -12.34 -7.09
CA GLU A 113 -11.32 -11.16 -7.97
C GLU A 113 -10.21 -10.20 -7.54
N LYS A 114 -10.14 -9.93 -6.24
CA LYS A 114 -9.12 -9.03 -5.69
C LYS A 114 -7.70 -9.62 -5.82
N PHE A 115 -7.55 -10.92 -5.70
CA PHE A 115 -6.28 -11.60 -5.91
C PHE A 115 -5.71 -11.31 -7.30
N PHE A 116 -6.50 -11.51 -8.35
CA PHE A 116 -6.06 -11.22 -9.71
C PHE A 116 -5.76 -9.75 -9.95
N ASN A 117 -6.58 -8.87 -9.39
CA ASN A 117 -6.36 -7.43 -9.46
C ASN A 117 -5.04 -7.02 -8.79
N LEU A 118 -4.75 -7.54 -7.61
CA LEU A 118 -3.51 -7.25 -6.90
C LEU A 118 -2.28 -7.83 -7.62
N CYS A 119 -2.42 -8.99 -8.28
CA CYS A 119 -1.36 -9.54 -9.12
C CYS A 119 -1.00 -8.62 -10.30
N GLU A 120 -1.98 -7.97 -10.91
CA GLU A 120 -1.74 -6.99 -11.96
C GLU A 120 -1.01 -5.74 -11.45
N ILE A 121 -1.38 -5.29 -10.25
CA ILE A 121 -0.80 -4.06 -9.65
C ILE A 121 0.61 -4.30 -9.12
N PHE A 122 0.83 -5.38 -8.39
CA PHE A 122 2.07 -5.62 -7.63
C PHE A 122 2.96 -6.71 -8.21
N GLY A 123 2.52 -7.40 -9.23
CA GLY A 123 3.20 -8.56 -9.77
C GLY A 123 2.81 -9.85 -9.04
N ALA A 124 2.66 -10.94 -9.80
CA ALA A 124 2.18 -12.22 -9.27
C ALA A 124 3.11 -12.85 -8.21
N THR A 125 4.40 -12.52 -8.24
CA THR A 125 5.38 -13.03 -7.27
C THR A 125 5.24 -12.40 -5.88
N ASN A 126 4.58 -11.25 -5.79
CA ASN A 126 4.39 -10.50 -4.55
C ASN A 126 3.03 -10.75 -3.88
N VAL A 127 2.15 -11.52 -4.50
CA VAL A 127 0.78 -11.73 -4.05
C VAL A 127 0.50 -13.22 -3.89
N GLY A 128 -0.04 -13.61 -2.75
CA GLY A 128 -0.46 -14.98 -2.47
C GLY A 128 -1.89 -15.04 -1.96
N MET A 129 -2.54 -16.18 -2.14
CA MET A 129 -3.88 -16.45 -1.61
C MET A 129 -3.76 -17.53 -0.52
N VAL A 130 -4.42 -17.29 0.60
CA VAL A 130 -4.43 -18.21 1.74
C VAL A 130 -5.73 -18.98 1.78
#